data_d7314066e034166af034d5c46617e4e2
#
_entry.id   d7314066e034166af034d5c46617e4e2
#
_cell.length_a   1.000
_cell.length_b   1.000
_cell.length_c   1.000
_cell.angle_alpha   90.00
_cell.angle_beta   90.00
_cell.angle_gamma   90.00
#
_symmetry.space_group_name_H-M   'P 1'
#
loop_
_entity.id
_entity.type
_entity.pdbx_description
1 polymer ?
#
loop_
_entity_poly.entity_id
_entity_poly.type
_entity_poly.pdbx_seq_one_letter_code
_entity_poly.pdbx_strand_id
1 'polypeptide(L)'
;MIRHLLKVCGIKGKVLVCLALLSFLGGLAAAPALAQTAADQQVLPGTPAGSAPPEEKKETAPSTAGPMITDTAVPIDTGHVSLSVLSALSCYPGFFNSNWRTVTAGGNFYTFYMPVKVTYGPAKNTEVYLIAPFIDYWGNNVSIPGPNGQRSASYAGIGDLTLMGKYNLLPEGDVMPAVSAVAGFASIPTGHASHLNPGLLGVDAIGTGALTFTTGVNLFKWVKPFLLYSNIWINSPVNIYQNNSENVVSREYITFNLAAEYPLTPKFVALLEFYSNWTWSNIYTPQGYQTPETLLGIMPGLEFLATEKLSFEAGASLDLAGKNGVKKYTPMLTASYSF
;
A
#
# COMPACT_ATOMS: atom_id res chain seq x y z
N MET A 1 2.97 22.84 -2.25
CA MET A 1 2.03 21.73 -2.43
C MET A 1 1.47 21.22 -1.12
N ILE A 2 2.27 20.76 -0.15
CA ILE A 2 1.82 20.24 1.17
C ILE A 2 0.96 21.25 1.95
N ARG A 3 1.36 22.53 2.02
CA ARG A 3 0.56 23.59 2.71
C ARG A 3 -0.82 23.83 2.07
N HIS A 4 -0.97 23.57 0.78
CA HIS A 4 -2.25 23.72 0.08
C HIS A 4 -3.15 22.52 0.35
N LEU A 5 -2.59 21.30 0.36
CA LEU A 5 -3.29 20.06 0.74
C LEU A 5 -3.78 20.12 2.19
N LEU A 6 -2.95 20.56 3.13
CA LEU A 6 -3.33 20.72 4.54
C LEU A 6 -4.44 21.77 4.75
N LYS A 7 -4.47 22.83 3.92
CA LYS A 7 -5.56 23.81 3.93
C LYS A 7 -6.87 23.28 3.37
N VAL A 8 -6.80 22.47 2.31
CA VAL A 8 -7.97 21.80 1.70
C VAL A 8 -8.57 20.78 2.67
N CYS A 9 -7.73 20.10 3.45
CA CYS A 9 -8.19 19.10 4.42
C CYS A 9 -8.63 19.67 5.78
N GLY A 10 -8.44 20.98 6.06
CA GLY A 10 -8.94 21.62 7.28
C GLY A 10 -8.41 21.07 8.61
N ILE A 11 -7.23 20.42 8.59
CA ILE A 11 -6.73 19.64 9.73
C ILE A 11 -5.96 20.54 10.71
N LYS A 12 -6.59 20.83 11.83
CA LYS A 12 -5.90 21.39 13.01
C LYS A 12 -5.81 20.28 14.07
N GLY A 13 -4.63 19.73 14.30
CA GLY A 13 -4.33 18.94 15.50
C GLY A 13 -3.97 17.46 15.33
N LYS A 14 -4.47 16.71 14.34
CA LYS A 14 -4.19 15.24 14.22
C LYS A 14 -2.86 14.92 13.51
N VAL A 15 -2.22 15.86 12.83
CA VAL A 15 -0.87 15.69 12.21
C VAL A 15 0.22 15.46 13.27
N LEU A 16 0.00 15.93 14.51
CA LEU A 16 0.96 15.74 15.61
C LEU A 16 1.08 14.26 16.03
N VAL A 17 0.00 13.47 15.89
CA VAL A 17 -0.01 12.03 16.25
C VAL A 17 0.84 11.22 15.28
N CYS A 18 0.83 11.54 13.98
CA CYS A 18 1.67 10.86 12.98
C CYS A 18 3.17 11.11 13.23
N LEU A 19 3.55 12.32 13.63
CA LEU A 19 4.94 12.65 13.97
C LEU A 19 5.40 12.02 15.28
N ALA A 20 4.51 11.84 16.27
CA ALA A 20 4.81 11.18 17.54
C ALA A 20 5.03 9.67 17.39
N LEU A 21 4.30 9.00 16.48
CA LEU A 21 4.48 7.57 16.19
C LEU A 21 5.80 7.29 15.46
N LEU A 22 6.25 8.20 14.57
CA LEU A 22 7.56 8.13 13.93
C LEU A 22 8.71 8.28 14.94
N SER A 23 8.51 9.06 16.01
CA SER A 23 9.49 9.18 17.11
C SER A 23 9.62 7.92 17.94
N PHE A 24 8.55 7.11 18.04
CA PHE A 24 8.55 5.83 18.76
C PHE A 24 9.32 4.74 18.00
N LEU A 25 9.23 4.71 16.66
CA LEU A 25 10.01 3.80 15.82
C LEU A 25 11.50 4.15 15.78
N GLY A 26 11.85 5.43 15.87
CA GLY A 26 13.23 5.90 16.04
C GLY A 26 13.88 5.43 17.36
N GLY A 27 13.06 5.22 18.40
CA GLY A 27 13.52 4.69 19.70
C GLY A 27 13.83 3.19 19.69
N LEU A 28 13.17 2.41 18.83
CA LEU A 28 13.44 0.96 18.68
C LEU A 28 14.74 0.66 17.91
N ALA A 29 15.20 1.58 17.07
CA ALA A 29 16.47 1.45 16.34
C ALA A 29 17.72 1.64 17.22
N ALA A 30 17.58 2.04 18.48
CA ALA A 30 18.66 2.25 19.44
C ALA A 30 19.00 1.03 20.32
N ALA A 31 18.44 -0.16 20.04
CA ALA A 31 18.85 -1.38 20.72
C ALA A 31 20.27 -1.78 20.27
N PRO A 32 21.21 -2.07 21.20
CA PRO A 32 22.59 -2.36 20.84
C PRO A 32 22.66 -3.62 20.00
N ALA A 33 23.26 -3.50 18.81
CA ALA A 33 23.66 -4.62 17.98
C ALA A 33 24.69 -5.48 18.78
N LEU A 34 24.29 -6.71 19.12
CA LEU A 34 25.23 -7.73 19.60
C LEU A 34 26.17 -8.05 18.43
N ALA A 35 27.41 -7.58 18.57
CA ALA A 35 28.49 -7.83 17.65
C ALA A 35 28.74 -9.34 17.53
N GLN A 36 28.43 -9.92 16.36
CA GLN A 36 29.00 -11.22 15.99
C GLN A 36 30.44 -11.01 15.48
N THR A 37 31.39 -11.49 16.24
CA THR A 37 32.81 -11.56 15.88
C THR A 37 32.99 -12.47 14.67
N ALA A 38 33.53 -11.91 13.59
CA ALA A 38 34.02 -12.66 12.44
C ALA A 38 35.14 -13.60 12.88
N ALA A 39 35.00 -14.89 12.59
CA ALA A 39 36.03 -15.89 12.77
C ALA A 39 37.04 -15.78 11.62
N ASP A 40 38.33 -15.61 12.01
CA ASP A 40 39.50 -15.64 11.14
C ASP A 40 39.53 -16.91 10.28
N GLN A 41 39.53 -16.78 8.97
CA GLN A 41 39.96 -17.84 8.06
C GLN A 41 41.45 -17.63 7.74
N GLN A 42 42.29 -18.56 8.25
CA GLN A 42 43.70 -18.70 7.92
C GLN A 42 43.86 -19.02 6.42
N VAL A 43 44.55 -18.15 5.68
CA VAL A 43 45.00 -18.37 4.32
C VAL A 43 46.27 -19.19 4.31
N LEU A 44 46.25 -20.39 3.71
CA LEU A 44 47.42 -21.17 3.34
C LEU A 44 48.06 -20.63 2.05
N PRO A 45 49.39 -20.48 2.00
CA PRO A 45 50.07 -20.04 0.79
C PRO A 45 50.36 -21.23 -0.14
N GLY A 46 49.96 -21.15 -1.38
CA GLY A 46 50.35 -22.15 -2.37
C GLY A 46 49.77 -21.99 -3.77
N THR A 47 50.65 -21.65 -4.68
CA THR A 47 50.65 -21.85 -6.15
C THR A 47 50.18 -20.71 -7.01
N PRO A 48 51.02 -20.17 -7.94
CA PRO A 48 50.60 -19.15 -8.89
C PRO A 48 49.83 -19.83 -10.04
N ALA A 49 48.50 -19.72 -9.99
CA ALA A 49 47.65 -20.06 -11.11
C ALA A 49 47.54 -18.85 -12.06
N GLY A 50 47.60 -19.13 -13.35
CA GLY A 50 47.55 -18.11 -14.40
C GLY A 50 46.39 -17.16 -14.24
N SER A 51 46.63 -15.88 -14.62
CA SER A 51 45.70 -14.79 -14.60
C SER A 51 44.47 -15.14 -15.44
N ALA A 52 43.39 -15.55 -14.80
CA ALA A 52 42.08 -15.54 -15.43
C ALA A 52 41.74 -14.07 -15.77
N PRO A 53 41.06 -13.78 -16.90
CA PRO A 53 40.59 -12.45 -17.22
C PRO A 53 39.78 -11.92 -16.00
N PRO A 54 39.85 -10.61 -15.69
CA PRO A 54 39.04 -10.05 -14.64
C PRO A 54 37.56 -10.38 -14.93
N GLU A 55 36.91 -11.12 -14.03
CA GLU A 55 35.45 -11.27 -14.08
C GLU A 55 34.86 -9.85 -14.03
N GLU A 56 34.22 -9.43 -15.08
CA GLU A 56 33.41 -8.21 -15.09
C GLU A 56 32.41 -8.34 -13.95
N LYS A 57 32.60 -7.57 -12.88
CA LYS A 57 31.61 -7.50 -11.77
C LYS A 57 30.29 -7.05 -12.38
N LYS A 58 29.36 -7.98 -12.47
CA LYS A 58 27.99 -7.68 -12.91
C LYS A 58 27.44 -6.61 -11.95
N GLU A 59 27.14 -5.44 -12.53
CA GLU A 59 26.58 -4.33 -11.75
C GLU A 59 25.20 -4.74 -11.24
N THR A 60 24.93 -4.50 -9.98
CA THR A 60 23.65 -4.83 -9.33
C THR A 60 22.75 -3.60 -9.22
N ALA A 61 21.45 -3.80 -9.26
CA ALA A 61 20.48 -2.73 -9.06
C ALA A 61 20.71 -2.04 -7.70
N PRO A 62 20.48 -0.71 -7.62
CA PRO A 62 20.51 0.00 -6.35
C PRO A 62 19.52 -0.60 -5.36
N SER A 63 19.88 -0.60 -4.06
CA SER A 63 18.97 -1.00 -3.00
C SER A 63 17.91 0.08 -2.80
N THR A 64 16.63 -0.31 -2.72
CA THR A 64 15.48 0.54 -2.39
C THR A 64 14.54 -0.23 -1.46
N ALA A 65 13.61 0.45 -0.78
CA ALA A 65 12.53 -0.19 -0.04
C ALA A 65 11.43 -0.71 -0.98
N GLY A 66 11.42 -0.23 -2.21
CA GLY A 66 10.41 -0.50 -3.22
C GLY A 66 9.24 0.48 -3.19
N PRO A 67 8.32 0.41 -4.14
CA PRO A 67 7.18 1.31 -4.24
C PRO A 67 6.19 1.17 -3.05
N MET A 68 5.47 2.26 -2.74
CA MET A 68 4.49 2.30 -1.64
C MET A 68 3.14 1.65 -1.97
N ILE A 69 2.72 1.64 -3.25
CA ILE A 69 1.45 1.11 -3.74
C ILE A 69 1.66 -0.13 -4.61
N THR A 70 2.63 -0.07 -5.51
CA THR A 70 3.00 -1.16 -6.42
C THR A 70 3.85 -2.18 -5.67
N ASP A 71 3.58 -3.47 -5.79
CA ASP A 71 4.42 -4.51 -5.18
C ASP A 71 5.57 -4.91 -6.10
N THR A 72 6.71 -5.28 -5.54
CA THR A 72 7.89 -5.74 -6.30
C THR A 72 7.77 -7.22 -6.70
N ALA A 73 8.40 -7.61 -7.81
CA ALA A 73 8.56 -9.02 -8.17
C ALA A 73 9.71 -9.72 -7.42
N VAL A 74 10.56 -8.98 -6.70
CA VAL A 74 11.68 -9.53 -5.96
C VAL A 74 11.24 -9.86 -4.54
N PRO A 75 11.20 -11.14 -4.14
CA PRO A 75 10.89 -11.52 -2.77
C PRO A 75 12.02 -11.10 -1.81
N ILE A 76 11.68 -10.93 -0.53
CA ILE A 76 12.66 -10.79 0.54
C ILE A 76 13.55 -12.05 0.64
N ASP A 77 14.78 -11.89 1.07
CA ASP A 77 15.73 -13.03 1.20
C ASP A 77 15.23 -14.07 2.20
N THR A 78 15.64 -15.34 1.95
CA THR A 78 15.26 -16.48 2.79
C THR A 78 15.72 -16.28 4.25
N GLY A 79 14.79 -16.47 5.19
CA GLY A 79 15.02 -16.31 6.63
C GLY A 79 14.91 -14.86 7.11
N HIS A 80 14.84 -13.87 6.23
CA HIS A 80 14.70 -12.48 6.62
C HIS A 80 13.23 -12.12 6.93
N VAL A 81 13.08 -11.12 7.81
CA VAL A 81 11.81 -10.54 8.20
C VAL A 81 11.88 -9.04 7.96
N SER A 82 10.81 -8.46 7.44
CA SER A 82 10.64 -7.01 7.35
C SER A 82 9.35 -6.57 8.05
N LEU A 83 9.42 -5.45 8.76
CA LEU A 83 8.29 -4.77 9.38
C LEU A 83 8.14 -3.40 8.73
N SER A 84 6.94 -3.13 8.18
CA SER A 84 6.61 -1.82 7.61
C SER A 84 5.35 -1.27 8.28
N VAL A 85 5.39 0.01 8.62
CA VAL A 85 4.24 0.75 9.15
C VAL A 85 4.00 1.95 8.25
N LEU A 86 2.83 1.98 7.63
CA LEU A 86 2.38 3.11 6.84
C LEU A 86 1.41 3.95 7.68
N SER A 87 1.44 5.27 7.53
CA SER A 87 0.46 6.22 8.07
C SER A 87 -0.10 7.03 6.92
N ALA A 88 -1.38 6.89 6.64
CA ALA A 88 -2.06 7.54 5.52
C ALA A 88 -3.30 8.29 6.01
N LEU A 89 -3.50 9.51 5.51
CA LEU A 89 -4.65 10.33 5.84
C LEU A 89 -5.42 10.69 4.56
N SER A 90 -6.51 9.99 4.32
CA SER A 90 -7.36 10.24 3.14
C SER A 90 -8.36 11.36 3.41
N CYS A 91 -8.47 12.28 2.46
CA CYS A 91 -9.49 13.32 2.39
C CYS A 91 -10.39 13.03 1.20
N TYR A 92 -11.70 13.10 1.38
CA TYR A 92 -12.70 12.78 0.36
C TYR A 92 -13.44 14.06 -0.11
N PRO A 93 -12.93 14.77 -1.14
CA PRO A 93 -13.58 16.00 -1.62
C PRO A 93 -14.86 15.74 -2.41
N GLY A 94 -15.12 14.49 -2.81
CA GLY A 94 -16.28 14.14 -3.59
C GLY A 94 -16.20 12.75 -4.23
N PHE A 95 -16.87 12.59 -5.34
CA PHE A 95 -16.90 11.35 -6.11
C PHE A 95 -16.89 11.62 -7.61
N PHE A 96 -16.49 10.64 -8.38
CA PHE A 96 -16.59 10.64 -9.84
C PHE A 96 -17.94 10.07 -10.26
N ASN A 97 -18.68 10.78 -11.09
CA ASN A 97 -19.94 10.29 -11.65
C ASN A 97 -19.70 9.39 -12.89
N SER A 98 -20.79 8.90 -13.49
CA SER A 98 -20.75 8.07 -14.71
C SER A 98 -20.10 8.74 -15.92
N ASN A 99 -20.01 10.07 -15.94
CA ASN A 99 -19.42 10.88 -17.01
C ASN A 99 -18.00 11.36 -16.71
N TRP A 100 -17.29 10.70 -15.78
CA TRP A 100 -15.92 11.05 -15.37
C TRP A 100 -15.77 12.44 -14.73
N ARG A 101 -16.87 13.06 -14.31
CA ARG A 101 -16.86 14.39 -13.68
C ARG A 101 -16.85 14.26 -12.18
N THR A 102 -16.05 15.10 -11.53
CA THR A 102 -16.06 15.21 -10.06
C THR A 102 -17.32 15.93 -9.60
N VAL A 103 -18.01 15.32 -8.63
CA VAL A 103 -19.14 15.90 -7.90
C VAL A 103 -18.69 16.07 -6.45
N THR A 104 -18.93 17.25 -5.88
CA THR A 104 -18.53 17.57 -4.49
C THR A 104 -19.37 16.77 -3.49
N ALA A 105 -18.73 16.29 -2.42
CA ALA A 105 -19.44 15.66 -1.31
C ALA A 105 -20.23 16.68 -0.49
N GLY A 106 -21.37 16.26 0.06
CA GLY A 106 -22.18 17.06 0.99
C GLY A 106 -21.65 17.03 2.42
N GLY A 107 -20.35 17.12 2.63
CA GLY A 107 -19.68 17.08 3.93
C GLY A 107 -18.19 16.78 3.77
N ASN A 108 -17.48 16.71 4.89
CA ASN A 108 -16.05 16.41 4.90
C ASN A 108 -15.84 15.03 5.51
N PHE A 109 -15.38 14.08 4.69
CA PHE A 109 -15.01 12.74 5.14
C PHE A 109 -13.49 12.57 5.12
N TYR A 110 -13.00 11.85 6.13
CA TYR A 110 -11.57 11.57 6.32
C TYR A 110 -11.38 10.16 6.84
N THR A 111 -10.28 9.53 6.45
CA THR A 111 -9.85 8.25 7.01
C THR A 111 -8.38 8.32 7.35
N PHE A 112 -8.04 8.05 8.61
CA PHE A 112 -6.68 7.69 8.98
C PHE A 112 -6.56 6.17 8.85
N TYR A 113 -5.58 5.72 8.07
CA TYR A 113 -5.31 4.32 7.78
C TYR A 113 -3.87 4.02 8.14
N MET A 114 -3.66 3.07 9.05
CA MET A 114 -2.34 2.70 9.54
C MET A 114 -2.18 1.17 9.50
N PRO A 115 -1.81 0.59 8.36
CA PRO A 115 -1.45 -0.82 8.26
C PRO A 115 -0.07 -1.09 8.83
N VAL A 116 0.03 -2.18 9.57
CA VAL A 116 1.28 -2.82 9.96
C VAL A 116 1.47 -4.05 9.09
N LYS A 117 2.52 -4.07 8.27
CA LYS A 117 2.86 -5.18 7.38
C LYS A 117 4.07 -5.91 7.95
N VAL A 118 3.95 -7.22 8.12
CA VAL A 118 5.05 -8.13 8.42
C VAL A 118 5.29 -9.00 7.20
N THR A 119 6.50 -9.00 6.69
CA THR A 119 6.93 -9.79 5.53
C THR A 119 7.99 -10.79 5.96
N TYR A 120 7.91 -12.03 5.47
CA TYR A 120 8.85 -13.10 5.77
C TYR A 120 9.21 -13.90 4.51
N GLY A 121 10.50 -14.24 4.38
CA GLY A 121 11.03 -15.13 3.34
C GLY A 121 11.15 -16.57 3.84
N PRO A 122 10.11 -17.43 3.71
CA PRO A 122 10.16 -18.81 4.26
C PRO A 122 11.10 -19.73 3.49
N ALA A 123 11.33 -19.48 2.22
CA ALA A 123 12.18 -20.30 1.35
C ALA A 123 12.71 -19.45 0.19
N LYS A 124 13.67 -20.01 -0.57
CA LYS A 124 14.21 -19.37 -1.76
C LYS A 124 13.08 -18.97 -2.73
N ASN A 125 13.15 -17.76 -3.24
CA ASN A 125 12.18 -17.20 -4.19
C ASN A 125 10.76 -17.04 -3.64
N THR A 126 10.54 -17.19 -2.33
CA THR A 126 9.21 -17.17 -1.73
C THR A 126 9.11 -16.07 -0.69
N GLU A 127 8.01 -15.36 -0.68
CA GLU A 127 7.65 -14.34 0.30
C GLU A 127 6.22 -14.57 0.76
N VAL A 128 5.97 -14.38 2.06
CA VAL A 128 4.62 -14.27 2.62
C VAL A 128 4.51 -13.00 3.43
N TYR A 129 3.36 -12.35 3.41
CA TYR A 129 3.15 -11.19 4.24
C TYR A 129 1.74 -11.11 4.82
N LEU A 130 1.68 -10.56 6.02
CA LEU A 130 0.46 -10.27 6.76
C LEU A 130 0.35 -8.75 6.93
N ILE A 131 -0.84 -8.20 6.71
CA ILE A 131 -1.14 -6.79 6.99
C ILE A 131 -2.31 -6.71 7.95
N ALA A 132 -2.15 -5.96 9.05
CA ALA A 132 -3.19 -5.65 10.01
C ALA A 132 -3.39 -4.12 10.06
N PRO A 133 -4.50 -3.59 9.50
CA PRO A 133 -4.74 -2.16 9.47
C PRO A 133 -5.52 -1.68 10.69
N PHE A 134 -5.08 -0.57 11.29
CA PHE A 134 -5.92 0.27 12.13
C PHE A 134 -6.55 1.36 11.27
N ILE A 135 -7.85 1.60 11.46
CA ILE A 135 -8.65 2.57 10.71
C ILE A 135 -9.38 3.49 11.69
N ASP A 136 -9.27 4.80 11.51
CA ASP A 136 -10.13 5.81 12.15
C ASP A 136 -10.82 6.60 11.03
N TYR A 137 -12.13 6.42 10.92
CA TYR A 137 -12.94 7.04 9.88
C TYR A 137 -13.90 8.06 10.52
N TRP A 138 -13.95 9.28 9.98
CA TRP A 138 -14.86 10.31 10.47
C TRP A 138 -15.45 11.18 9.37
N GLY A 139 -16.70 11.59 9.59
CA GLY A 139 -17.43 12.56 8.78
C GLY A 139 -17.79 13.79 9.61
N ASN A 140 -17.56 14.98 9.06
CA ASN A 140 -17.88 16.24 9.69
C ASN A 140 -18.82 17.07 8.82
N ASN A 141 -19.84 17.67 9.44
CA ASN A 141 -20.81 18.54 8.76
C ASN A 141 -21.45 17.88 7.55
N VAL A 142 -21.75 16.58 7.67
CA VAL A 142 -22.39 15.80 6.59
C VAL A 142 -23.84 16.24 6.48
N SER A 143 -24.23 16.70 5.29
CA SER A 143 -25.60 17.10 4.98
C SER A 143 -26.54 15.89 5.01
N ILE A 144 -27.56 15.97 5.84
CA ILE A 144 -28.61 14.94 5.94
C ILE A 144 -29.98 15.57 5.68
N PRO A 145 -30.95 14.83 5.12
CA PRO A 145 -32.33 15.31 5.02
C PRO A 145 -32.93 15.55 6.42
N GLY A 146 -33.61 16.68 6.62
CA GLY A 146 -34.35 16.98 7.85
C GLY A 146 -33.96 18.30 8.51
N PRO A 147 -34.62 18.66 9.63
CA PRO A 147 -34.52 19.99 10.24
C PRO A 147 -33.16 20.34 10.85
N ASN A 148 -32.31 19.34 11.13
CA ASN A 148 -30.97 19.59 11.72
C ASN A 148 -29.83 19.60 10.67
N GLY A 149 -30.12 19.47 9.39
CA GLY A 149 -29.29 19.72 8.22
C GLY A 149 -27.87 19.15 8.17
N GLN A 150 -27.18 18.98 9.30
CA GLN A 150 -25.79 18.52 9.36
C GLN A 150 -25.53 17.61 10.59
N ARG A 151 -24.73 16.57 10.35
CA ARG A 151 -24.28 15.64 11.41
C ARG A 151 -22.79 15.35 11.28
N SER A 152 -22.19 14.95 12.40
CA SER A 152 -20.82 14.43 12.47
C SER A 152 -20.80 13.10 13.18
N ALA A 153 -19.94 12.20 12.74
CA ALA A 153 -19.76 10.88 13.33
C ALA A 153 -18.30 10.43 13.17
N SER A 154 -17.84 9.54 14.03
CA SER A 154 -16.54 8.88 13.92
C SER A 154 -16.59 7.47 14.44
N TYR A 155 -15.73 6.62 13.90
CA TYR A 155 -15.53 5.25 14.34
C TYR A 155 -14.09 4.82 14.08
N ALA A 156 -13.51 4.08 15.03
CA ALA A 156 -12.15 3.57 14.91
C ALA A 156 -12.07 2.10 15.32
N GLY A 157 -11.19 1.34 14.68
CA GLY A 157 -10.99 -0.07 14.98
C GLY A 157 -9.97 -0.73 14.04
N ILE A 158 -9.88 -2.04 14.18
CA ILE A 158 -9.08 -2.88 13.26
C ILE A 158 -9.93 -3.16 12.03
N GLY A 159 -9.34 -2.98 10.85
CA GLY A 159 -9.95 -3.31 9.57
C GLY A 159 -9.75 -4.76 9.17
N ASP A 160 -9.95 -5.05 7.89
CA ASP A 160 -9.76 -6.39 7.35
C ASP A 160 -8.27 -6.75 7.27
N LEU A 161 -7.94 -7.97 7.71
CA LEU A 161 -6.58 -8.51 7.57
C LEU A 161 -6.29 -8.86 6.11
N THR A 162 -5.02 -8.77 5.72
CA THR A 162 -4.52 -9.26 4.44
C THR A 162 -3.47 -10.34 4.68
N LEU A 163 -3.55 -11.45 3.94
CA LEU A 163 -2.53 -12.51 3.95
C LEU A 163 -2.22 -12.91 2.51
N MET A 164 -1.01 -12.63 2.07
CA MET A 164 -0.59 -12.87 0.69
C MET A 164 0.72 -13.68 0.64
N GLY A 165 0.87 -14.44 -0.44
CA GLY A 165 2.10 -15.10 -0.81
C GLY A 165 2.57 -14.66 -2.18
N LYS A 166 3.89 -14.65 -2.38
CA LYS A 166 4.58 -14.34 -3.64
C LYS A 166 5.63 -15.41 -3.92
N TYR A 167 5.71 -15.83 -5.17
CA TYR A 167 6.74 -16.74 -5.63
C TYR A 167 7.40 -16.21 -6.90
N ASN A 168 8.72 -16.03 -6.88
CA ASN A 168 9.47 -15.56 -8.03
C ASN A 168 9.65 -16.72 -9.03
N LEU A 169 8.99 -16.60 -10.17
CA LEU A 169 9.00 -17.57 -11.26
C LEU A 169 10.25 -17.42 -12.13
N LEU A 170 10.63 -16.18 -12.41
CA LEU A 170 11.77 -15.82 -13.24
C LEU A 170 12.56 -14.70 -12.56
N PRO A 171 13.85 -14.90 -12.25
CA PRO A 171 14.70 -13.83 -11.78
C PRO A 171 14.95 -12.81 -12.88
N GLU A 172 15.36 -11.61 -12.50
CA GLU A 172 15.77 -10.59 -13.45
C GLU A 172 17.00 -11.06 -14.26
N GLY A 173 16.90 -10.96 -15.58
CA GLY A 173 17.99 -11.19 -16.53
C GLY A 173 18.37 -9.89 -17.26
N ASP A 174 19.31 -9.95 -18.19
CA ASP A 174 19.78 -8.78 -18.91
C ASP A 174 18.65 -8.13 -19.74
N VAL A 175 17.79 -8.92 -20.38
CA VAL A 175 16.65 -8.47 -21.19
C VAL A 175 15.33 -8.68 -20.47
N MET A 176 15.17 -9.85 -19.85
CA MET A 176 13.89 -10.26 -19.24
C MET A 176 13.69 -9.63 -17.85
N PRO A 177 12.47 -9.13 -17.53
CA PRO A 177 12.16 -8.69 -16.20
C PRO A 177 12.11 -9.87 -15.21
N ALA A 178 12.28 -9.61 -13.93
CA ALA A 178 11.84 -10.54 -12.90
C ALA A 178 10.31 -10.66 -12.95
N VAL A 179 9.81 -11.88 -12.79
CA VAL A 179 8.38 -12.20 -12.81
C VAL A 179 8.02 -12.99 -11.56
N SER A 180 7.07 -12.52 -10.80
CA SER A 180 6.53 -13.25 -9.64
C SER A 180 5.03 -13.47 -9.77
N ALA A 181 4.57 -14.67 -9.43
CA ALA A 181 3.17 -14.93 -9.16
C ALA A 181 2.83 -14.51 -7.72
N VAL A 182 1.66 -13.93 -7.55
CA VAL A 182 1.08 -13.61 -6.23
C VAL A 182 -0.26 -14.30 -6.07
N ALA A 183 -0.55 -14.76 -4.86
CA ALA A 183 -1.84 -15.32 -4.50
C ALA A 183 -2.09 -15.18 -2.99
N GLY A 184 -3.35 -15.00 -2.61
CA GLY A 184 -3.73 -14.95 -1.19
C GLY A 184 -5.05 -14.24 -0.97
N PHE A 185 -5.23 -13.74 0.24
CA PHE A 185 -6.42 -13.04 0.66
C PHE A 185 -6.10 -11.56 0.87
N ALA A 186 -6.51 -10.71 -0.09
CA ALA A 186 -6.36 -9.26 0.02
C ALA A 186 -7.27 -8.67 1.13
N SER A 187 -8.38 -9.36 1.42
CA SER A 187 -9.25 -9.02 2.56
C SER A 187 -9.74 -10.30 3.21
N ILE A 188 -9.50 -10.42 4.52
CA ILE A 188 -10.13 -11.38 5.42
C ILE A 188 -11.05 -10.54 6.30
N PRO A 189 -12.38 -10.77 6.31
CA PRO A 189 -13.37 -9.86 6.88
C PRO A 189 -13.34 -9.88 8.41
N THR A 190 -12.31 -9.30 8.99
CA THR A 190 -12.15 -9.12 10.45
C THR A 190 -12.59 -7.74 10.92
N GLY A 191 -12.72 -6.78 10.00
CA GLY A 191 -13.21 -5.43 10.29
C GLY A 191 -14.73 -5.39 10.46
N HIS A 192 -15.21 -4.31 11.06
CA HIS A 192 -16.63 -4.10 11.29
C HIS A 192 -17.35 -3.80 9.97
N ALA A 193 -18.23 -4.71 9.53
CA ALA A 193 -18.93 -4.63 8.24
C ALA A 193 -20.42 -5.04 8.32
N SER A 194 -20.90 -5.49 9.50
CA SER A 194 -22.27 -5.91 9.71
C SER A 194 -22.85 -5.21 10.94
N HIS A 195 -24.20 -5.13 11.02
CA HIS A 195 -24.90 -4.45 12.12
C HIS A 195 -24.47 -2.99 12.28
N LEU A 196 -24.25 -2.31 11.14
CA LEU A 196 -23.84 -0.91 11.13
C LEU A 196 -24.90 -0.02 11.79
N ASN A 197 -24.44 1.00 12.51
CA ASN A 197 -25.33 1.96 13.17
C ASN A 197 -25.71 3.09 12.19
N PRO A 198 -26.98 3.21 11.78
CA PRO A 198 -27.42 4.28 10.88
C PRO A 198 -27.12 5.70 11.40
N GLY A 199 -26.95 5.85 12.73
CA GLY A 199 -26.56 7.11 13.35
C GLY A 199 -25.11 7.52 13.08
N LEU A 200 -24.25 6.60 12.65
CA LEU A 200 -22.83 6.85 12.39
C LEU A 200 -22.51 7.18 10.92
N LEU A 201 -23.52 7.41 10.09
CA LEU A 201 -23.35 7.89 8.71
C LEU A 201 -22.45 6.97 7.83
N GLY A 202 -22.36 5.67 8.17
CA GLY A 202 -21.54 4.68 7.49
C GLY A 202 -20.04 4.74 7.81
N VAL A 203 -19.58 5.61 8.72
CA VAL A 203 -18.15 5.66 9.10
C VAL A 203 -17.74 4.45 9.95
N ASP A 204 -18.68 3.67 10.46
CA ASP A 204 -18.45 2.41 11.18
C ASP A 204 -18.20 1.21 10.23
N ALA A 205 -18.39 1.37 8.92
CA ALA A 205 -18.03 0.35 7.93
C ALA A 205 -16.52 0.38 7.66
N ILE A 206 -15.71 -0.18 8.57
CA ILE A 206 -14.24 -0.25 8.45
C ILE A 206 -13.75 -1.61 7.94
N GLY A 207 -14.65 -2.52 7.63
CA GLY A 207 -14.40 -3.80 6.94
C GLY A 207 -15.19 -3.88 5.63
N THR A 208 -14.77 -4.76 4.71
CA THR A 208 -15.46 -4.99 3.43
C THR A 208 -16.64 -5.96 3.57
N GLY A 209 -16.67 -6.78 4.64
CA GLY A 209 -17.63 -7.86 4.78
C GLY A 209 -17.44 -9.00 3.79
N ALA A 210 -16.34 -9.02 3.05
CA ALA A 210 -16.04 -9.99 2.01
C ALA A 210 -14.67 -10.62 2.21
N LEU A 211 -14.60 -11.93 2.00
CA LEU A 211 -13.33 -12.63 1.82
C LEU A 211 -12.86 -12.41 0.37
N THR A 212 -11.83 -11.60 0.16
CA THR A 212 -11.34 -11.30 -1.19
C THR A 212 -10.12 -12.15 -1.50
N PHE A 213 -10.27 -13.11 -2.41
CA PHE A 213 -9.15 -13.85 -2.96
C PHE A 213 -8.50 -13.06 -4.09
N THR A 214 -7.17 -12.95 -4.06
CA THR A 214 -6.39 -12.21 -5.05
C THR A 214 -5.37 -13.13 -5.68
N THR A 215 -5.25 -13.05 -7.01
CA THR A 215 -4.17 -13.67 -7.78
C THR A 215 -3.62 -12.67 -8.77
N GLY A 216 -2.36 -12.82 -9.15
CA GLY A 216 -1.78 -11.92 -10.13
C GLY A 216 -0.32 -12.13 -10.39
N VAL A 217 0.26 -11.14 -11.07
CA VAL A 217 1.65 -11.14 -11.48
C VAL A 217 2.27 -9.80 -11.13
N ASN A 218 3.50 -9.85 -10.59
CA ASN A 218 4.37 -8.71 -10.40
C ASN A 218 5.54 -8.78 -11.36
N LEU A 219 5.94 -7.65 -11.88
CA LEU A 219 7.11 -7.48 -12.75
C LEU A 219 8.08 -6.48 -12.13
N PHE A 220 9.38 -6.75 -12.28
CA PHE A 220 10.44 -5.81 -11.92
C PHE A 220 11.51 -5.80 -12.99
N LYS A 221 12.01 -4.61 -13.36
CA LYS A 221 13.13 -4.45 -14.27
C LYS A 221 13.98 -3.24 -13.94
N TRP A 222 15.27 -3.46 -13.77
CA TRP A 222 16.23 -2.37 -13.71
C TRP A 222 16.67 -1.97 -15.11
N VAL A 223 16.29 -0.76 -15.53
CA VAL A 223 16.71 -0.12 -16.77
C VAL A 223 17.42 1.18 -16.39
N LYS A 224 18.74 1.13 -16.27
CA LYS A 224 19.56 2.24 -15.78
C LYS A 224 19.12 3.60 -16.33
N PRO A 225 18.89 4.58 -15.47
CA PRO A 225 19.03 4.56 -14.00
C PRO A 225 17.73 4.17 -13.27
N PHE A 226 16.66 3.77 -13.96
CA PHE A 226 15.33 3.54 -13.42
C PHE A 226 15.13 2.11 -12.94
N LEU A 227 14.47 1.95 -11.77
CA LEU A 227 13.88 0.71 -11.34
C LEU A 227 12.39 0.78 -11.68
N LEU A 228 11.92 -0.18 -12.48
CA LEU A 228 10.55 -0.21 -13.01
C LEU A 228 9.78 -1.38 -12.42
N TYR A 229 8.54 -1.15 -12.00
CA TYR A 229 7.67 -2.13 -11.38
C TYR A 229 6.31 -2.12 -12.04
N SER A 230 5.64 -3.26 -12.06
CA SER A 230 4.25 -3.38 -12.49
C SER A 230 3.53 -4.50 -11.76
N ASN A 231 2.24 -4.30 -11.49
CA ASN A 231 1.36 -5.33 -10.95
C ASN A 231 0.10 -5.45 -11.82
N ILE A 232 -0.34 -6.67 -12.02
CA ILE A 232 -1.66 -6.97 -12.58
C ILE A 232 -2.30 -8.01 -11.67
N TRP A 233 -3.31 -7.60 -10.90
CA TRP A 233 -3.99 -8.45 -9.93
C TRP A 233 -5.48 -8.55 -10.23
N ILE A 234 -6.03 -9.76 -10.10
CA ILE A 234 -7.46 -10.05 -10.16
C ILE A 234 -7.93 -10.32 -8.74
N ASN A 235 -8.94 -9.59 -8.31
CA ASN A 235 -9.50 -9.63 -6.98
C ASN A 235 -10.93 -10.16 -7.06
N SER A 236 -11.19 -11.30 -6.40
CA SER A 236 -12.46 -12.02 -6.44
C SER A 236 -13.05 -12.11 -5.02
N PRO A 237 -13.94 -11.18 -4.64
CA PRO A 237 -14.56 -11.19 -3.33
C PRO A 237 -15.71 -12.21 -3.25
N VAL A 238 -15.76 -12.90 -2.10
CA VAL A 238 -16.91 -13.68 -1.65
C VAL A 238 -17.55 -12.95 -0.48
N ASN A 239 -18.76 -12.42 -0.65
CA ASN A 239 -19.44 -11.66 0.38
C ASN A 239 -19.90 -12.60 1.49
N ILE A 240 -19.36 -12.44 2.71
CA ILE A 240 -19.65 -13.28 3.87
C ILE A 240 -20.70 -12.61 4.76
N TYR A 241 -20.54 -11.29 4.96
CA TYR A 241 -21.48 -10.51 5.75
C TYR A 241 -22.34 -9.66 4.83
N GLN A 242 -23.65 -9.91 4.84
CA GLN A 242 -24.62 -9.06 4.18
C GLN A 242 -25.36 -8.26 5.25
N ASN A 243 -25.30 -6.96 5.16
CA ASN A 243 -26.09 -6.10 6.03
C ASN A 243 -27.53 -6.02 5.47
N ASN A 244 -28.53 -6.34 6.29
CA ASN A 244 -29.94 -6.37 5.87
C ASN A 244 -30.50 -5.01 5.39
N SER A 245 -29.83 -3.91 5.71
CA SER A 245 -30.27 -2.56 5.34
C SER A 245 -29.35 -1.86 4.31
N GLU A 246 -28.11 -2.26 4.20
CA GLU A 246 -27.12 -1.64 3.31
C GLU A 246 -26.21 -2.73 2.73
N ASN A 247 -26.71 -3.46 1.72
CA ASN A 247 -25.92 -4.48 1.04
C ASN A 247 -24.79 -3.80 0.22
N VAL A 248 -23.69 -3.48 0.88
CA VAL A 248 -22.46 -3.20 0.16
C VAL A 248 -21.93 -4.53 -0.34
N VAL A 249 -22.16 -4.81 -1.61
CA VAL A 249 -21.66 -6.03 -2.25
C VAL A 249 -20.31 -5.70 -2.88
N SER A 250 -19.26 -6.32 -2.35
CA SER A 250 -17.94 -6.26 -2.99
C SER A 250 -17.97 -6.96 -4.34
N ARG A 251 -17.33 -6.37 -5.34
CA ARG A 251 -17.30 -6.85 -6.74
C ARG A 251 -15.90 -7.26 -7.13
N GLU A 252 -15.82 -8.13 -8.13
CA GLU A 252 -14.54 -8.44 -8.74
C GLU A 252 -13.95 -7.17 -9.40
N TYR A 253 -12.64 -7.03 -9.25
CA TYR A 253 -11.92 -5.92 -9.86
C TYR A 253 -10.49 -6.32 -10.25
N ILE A 254 -9.99 -5.65 -11.28
CA ILE A 254 -8.57 -5.71 -11.66
C ILE A 254 -7.87 -4.50 -11.05
N THR A 255 -6.72 -4.75 -10.43
CA THR A 255 -5.74 -3.74 -10.06
C THR A 255 -4.62 -3.76 -11.09
N PHE A 256 -4.29 -2.60 -11.65
CA PHE A 256 -3.13 -2.43 -12.50
C PHE A 256 -2.32 -1.23 -12.01
N ASN A 257 -1.07 -1.48 -11.63
CA ASN A 257 -0.15 -0.48 -11.13
C ASN A 257 1.15 -0.48 -11.93
N LEU A 258 1.75 0.69 -12.04
CA LEU A 258 3.10 0.91 -12.57
C LEU A 258 3.86 1.79 -11.60
N ALA A 259 5.15 1.54 -11.40
CA ALA A 259 6.00 2.43 -10.62
C ALA A 259 7.37 2.59 -11.30
N ALA A 260 7.96 3.75 -11.11
CA ALA A 260 9.32 4.05 -11.48
C ALA A 260 10.03 4.72 -10.30
N GLU A 261 11.18 4.18 -9.95
CA GLU A 261 12.09 4.78 -8.98
C GLU A 261 13.33 5.29 -9.71
N TYR A 262 13.82 6.43 -9.23
CA TYR A 262 15.05 7.07 -9.71
C TYR A 262 15.97 7.40 -8.55
N PRO A 263 17.10 6.70 -8.36
CA PRO A 263 18.08 7.00 -7.32
C PRO A 263 18.71 8.38 -7.57
N LEU A 264 18.34 9.38 -6.77
CA LEU A 264 18.90 10.73 -6.82
C LEU A 264 20.32 10.77 -6.23
N THR A 265 20.48 10.02 -5.14
CA THR A 265 21.75 9.82 -4.41
C THR A 265 21.75 8.41 -3.83
N PRO A 266 22.84 7.92 -3.23
CA PRO A 266 22.82 6.63 -2.50
C PRO A 266 21.82 6.52 -1.36
N LYS A 267 21.26 7.64 -0.92
CA LYS A 267 20.29 7.69 0.21
C LYS A 267 18.92 8.21 -0.16
N PHE A 268 18.75 8.84 -1.28
CA PHE A 268 17.47 9.42 -1.70
C PHE A 268 17.04 8.86 -3.05
N VAL A 269 15.80 8.35 -3.11
CA VAL A 269 15.18 7.80 -4.31
C VAL A 269 13.90 8.57 -4.58
N ALA A 270 13.77 9.12 -5.79
CA ALA A 270 12.50 9.68 -6.24
C ALA A 270 11.59 8.56 -6.73
N LEU A 271 10.30 8.64 -6.41
CA LEU A 271 9.31 7.63 -6.72
C LEU A 271 8.12 8.28 -7.45
N LEU A 272 7.65 7.63 -8.50
CA LEU A 272 6.39 7.97 -9.17
C LEU A 272 5.64 6.68 -9.46
N GLU A 273 4.42 6.59 -8.94
CA GLU A 273 3.53 5.48 -9.21
C GLU A 273 2.28 5.94 -9.96
N PHE A 274 1.79 5.08 -10.84
CA PHE A 274 0.46 5.10 -11.41
C PHE A 274 -0.31 3.91 -10.84
N TYR A 275 -1.53 4.13 -10.37
CA TYR A 275 -2.40 3.08 -9.87
C TYR A 275 -3.79 3.15 -10.48
N SER A 276 -4.39 1.99 -10.64
CA SER A 276 -5.75 1.90 -11.17
C SER A 276 -6.51 0.69 -10.65
N ASN A 277 -7.82 0.87 -10.49
CA ASN A 277 -8.77 -0.20 -10.18
C ASN A 277 -9.94 -0.17 -11.15
N TRP A 278 -10.35 -1.34 -11.62
CA TRP A 278 -11.40 -1.50 -12.62
C TRP A 278 -12.35 -2.62 -12.18
N THR A 279 -13.61 -2.28 -11.88
CA THR A 279 -14.68 -3.26 -11.73
C THR A 279 -15.39 -3.43 -13.06
N TRP A 280 -15.84 -4.65 -13.41
CA TRP A 280 -16.53 -4.91 -14.68
C TRP A 280 -17.95 -5.38 -14.52
N SER A 281 -18.34 -5.88 -13.36
CA SER A 281 -19.68 -6.39 -13.13
C SER A 281 -20.66 -5.30 -12.72
N ASN A 282 -21.87 -5.40 -13.27
CA ASN A 282 -23.02 -4.67 -12.76
C ASN A 282 -23.68 -5.53 -11.67
N ILE A 283 -24.06 -4.93 -10.56
CA ILE A 283 -24.73 -5.63 -9.47
C ILE A 283 -26.08 -4.98 -9.19
N TYR A 284 -27.11 -5.80 -9.03
CA TYR A 284 -28.39 -5.39 -8.45
C TYR A 284 -28.30 -5.53 -6.94
N THR A 285 -28.50 -4.43 -6.22
CA THR A 285 -28.64 -4.42 -4.77
C THR A 285 -30.06 -3.99 -4.42
N PRO A 286 -30.52 -4.21 -3.19
CA PRO A 286 -31.81 -3.68 -2.74
C PRO A 286 -31.91 -2.14 -2.88
N GLN A 287 -30.75 -1.45 -2.89
CA GLN A 287 -30.67 0.01 -3.07
C GLN A 287 -30.62 0.43 -4.55
N GLY A 288 -30.59 -0.52 -5.46
CA GLY A 288 -30.60 -0.26 -6.90
C GLY A 288 -29.44 -0.88 -7.68
N TYR A 289 -29.35 -0.47 -8.93
CA TYR A 289 -28.35 -0.94 -9.88
C TYR A 289 -27.02 -0.19 -9.71
N GLN A 290 -25.96 -0.93 -9.39
CA GLN A 290 -24.61 -0.38 -9.30
C GLN A 290 -23.84 -0.64 -10.59
N THR A 291 -23.35 0.42 -11.20
CA THR A 291 -22.54 0.38 -12.42
C THR A 291 -21.06 0.15 -12.13
N PRO A 292 -20.27 -0.37 -13.09
CA PRO A 292 -18.83 -0.55 -12.92
C PRO A 292 -18.11 0.72 -12.47
N GLU A 293 -17.13 0.54 -11.60
CA GLU A 293 -16.29 1.62 -11.10
C GLU A 293 -14.92 1.57 -11.78
N THR A 294 -14.34 2.74 -12.00
CA THR A 294 -12.98 2.90 -12.48
C THR A 294 -12.32 3.99 -11.68
N LEU A 295 -11.08 3.75 -11.27
CA LEU A 295 -10.24 4.72 -10.59
C LEU A 295 -8.86 4.74 -11.21
N LEU A 296 -8.34 5.95 -11.48
CA LEU A 296 -7.01 6.21 -12.00
C LEU A 296 -6.34 7.27 -11.14
N GLY A 297 -5.11 7.02 -10.71
CA GLY A 297 -4.39 7.98 -9.91
C GLY A 297 -2.88 7.88 -10.05
N ILE A 298 -2.19 8.84 -9.46
CA ILE A 298 -0.73 8.87 -9.35
C ILE A 298 -0.30 9.05 -7.91
N MET A 299 0.90 8.63 -7.60
CA MET A 299 1.54 8.83 -6.31
C MET A 299 3.00 9.25 -6.51
N PRO A 300 3.30 10.54 -6.54
CA PRO A 300 4.66 11.03 -6.39
C PRO A 300 5.15 10.83 -4.96
N GLY A 301 6.39 10.41 -4.79
CA GLY A 301 7.00 10.16 -3.50
C GLY A 301 8.50 10.35 -3.48
N LEU A 302 9.06 10.24 -2.30
CA LEU A 302 10.48 10.28 -2.02
C LEU A 302 10.80 9.25 -0.95
N GLU A 303 11.82 8.44 -1.18
CA GLU A 303 12.38 7.50 -0.22
C GLU A 303 13.69 8.05 0.36
N PHE A 304 13.92 7.79 1.64
CA PHE A 304 15.16 8.05 2.36
C PHE A 304 15.68 6.77 2.99
N LEU A 305 16.80 6.26 2.51
CA LEU A 305 17.54 5.12 3.04
C LEU A 305 18.42 5.60 4.21
N ALA A 306 17.89 5.50 5.42
CA ALA A 306 18.62 5.93 6.62
C ALA A 306 19.82 5.02 6.91
N THR A 307 19.61 3.69 6.76
CA THR A 307 20.63 2.63 6.84
C THR A 307 20.31 1.55 5.81
N GLU A 308 21.13 0.52 5.70
CA GLU A 308 20.84 -0.67 4.87
C GLU A 308 19.58 -1.42 5.30
N LYS A 309 19.12 -1.21 6.54
CA LYS A 309 17.97 -1.91 7.14
C LYS A 309 16.77 -1.02 7.40
N LEU A 310 16.94 0.29 7.43
CA LEU A 310 15.89 1.26 7.79
C LEU A 310 15.67 2.26 6.66
N SER A 311 14.46 2.30 6.17
CA SER A 311 14.00 3.28 5.18
C SER A 311 12.78 4.05 5.67
N PHE A 312 12.63 5.24 5.12
CA PHE A 312 11.44 6.08 5.27
C PHE A 312 10.97 6.53 3.89
N GLU A 313 9.67 6.52 3.67
CA GLU A 313 9.07 6.97 2.43
C GLU A 313 7.99 8.00 2.72
N ALA A 314 7.90 9.02 1.88
CA ALA A 314 6.87 10.05 1.97
C ALA A 314 6.28 10.29 0.59
N GLY A 315 4.96 10.27 0.48
CA GLY A 315 4.26 10.48 -0.79
C GLY A 315 2.85 10.98 -0.61
N ALA A 316 2.17 11.18 -1.73
CA ALA A 316 0.75 11.52 -1.71
C ALA A 316 0.05 10.88 -2.91
N SER A 317 -0.91 9.97 -2.67
CA SER A 317 -1.75 9.46 -3.74
C SER A 317 -2.84 10.48 -4.09
N LEU A 318 -3.06 10.65 -5.38
CA LEU A 318 -3.96 11.63 -5.97
C LEU A 318 -4.86 10.93 -6.97
N ASP A 319 -6.16 10.79 -6.66
CA ASP A 319 -7.14 10.30 -7.63
C ASP A 319 -7.38 11.38 -8.68
N LEU A 320 -6.92 11.12 -9.91
CA LEU A 320 -6.98 12.08 -11.02
C LEU A 320 -8.27 11.95 -11.83
N ALA A 321 -8.68 10.72 -12.11
CA ALA A 321 -9.85 10.41 -12.92
C ALA A 321 -10.53 9.15 -12.40
N GLY A 322 -11.84 9.07 -12.65
CA GLY A 322 -12.61 7.90 -12.25
C GLY A 322 -14.03 7.93 -12.78
N LYS A 323 -14.74 6.83 -12.58
CA LYS A 323 -16.14 6.64 -12.95
C LYS A 323 -16.84 5.91 -11.80
N ASN A 324 -17.98 6.46 -11.34
CA ASN A 324 -18.83 5.88 -10.29
C ASN A 324 -18.13 5.56 -8.97
N GLY A 325 -16.99 6.16 -8.69
CA GLY A 325 -16.16 5.88 -7.51
C GLY A 325 -15.85 7.10 -6.68
N VAL A 326 -15.40 6.88 -5.47
CA VAL A 326 -15.02 7.94 -4.52
C VAL A 326 -13.68 8.56 -4.96
N LYS A 327 -13.60 9.89 -4.90
CA LYS A 327 -12.37 10.65 -5.12
C LYS A 327 -11.69 10.95 -3.79
N LYS A 328 -10.39 10.68 -3.70
CA LYS A 328 -9.60 10.94 -2.49
C LYS A 328 -8.22 11.51 -2.81
N TYR A 329 -7.65 12.18 -1.81
CA TYR A 329 -6.25 12.59 -1.76
C TYR A 329 -5.66 12.05 -0.46
N THR A 330 -4.54 11.36 -0.55
CA THR A 330 -3.99 10.63 0.59
C THR A 330 -2.49 10.90 0.74
N PRO A 331 -2.07 11.92 1.51
CA PRO A 331 -0.71 11.99 1.99
C PRO A 331 -0.39 10.78 2.87
N MET A 332 0.83 10.25 2.70
CA MET A 332 1.27 9.04 3.40
C MET A 332 2.75 9.07 3.75
N LEU A 333 3.08 8.37 4.82
CA LEU A 333 4.44 8.17 5.31
C LEU A 333 4.60 6.70 5.66
N THR A 334 5.71 6.08 5.24
CA THR A 334 6.06 4.70 5.59
C THR A 334 7.39 4.69 6.34
N ALA A 335 7.52 3.80 7.29
CA ALA A 335 8.80 3.39 7.87
C ALA A 335 8.93 1.88 7.74
N SER A 336 10.05 1.41 7.20
CA SER A 336 10.32 -0.02 7.00
C SER A 336 11.66 -0.40 7.62
N TYR A 337 11.67 -1.54 8.33
CA TYR A 337 12.87 -2.09 8.95
C TYR A 337 13.02 -3.57 8.59
N SER A 338 14.22 -3.97 8.14
CA SER A 338 14.58 -5.35 7.81
C SER A 338 15.53 -5.92 8.87
N PHE A 339 15.18 -7.12 9.38
CA PHE A 339 15.92 -7.80 10.44
C PHE A 339 17.02 -8.71 9.89
#